data_b52c311fd4b1bed54d78de1a4d14cbfe
#
_entry.id   b52c311fd4b1bed54d78de1a4d14cbfe
#
_cell.length_a   1.000
_cell.length_b   1.000
_cell.length_c   1.000
_cell.angle_alpha   90.00
_cell.angle_beta   90.00
_cell.angle_gamma   90.00
#
_symmetry.space_group_name_H-M   'P 1'
#
loop_
_entity.id
_entity.type
_entity.pdbx_description
1 polymer ?
#
loop_
_entity_poly.entity_id
_entity_poly.type
_entity_poly.pdbx_seq_one_letter_code
_entity_poly.pdbx_strand_id
1 'polypeptide(L)'
;DLLDKIPTNVKIIIMPGNHDPGRRALPQPAIPQKYNSSLWIKENVEMVGNPALVSLNGVKVLMFHGQSIDDIVKTTPGLSYDQPTNVMKHLLRARHLSPIYGSQTPIAPEVEDLLVIEDIPDIFHVGHVHRAQLDMYKGILLVNSGSWQKQTPFQASVGMTPNPGIAIIVNLKTFQVFHENYSSNSNNVLQS
;
A
#
# COMPACT_ATOMS: atom_id res chain seq x y z
N ASP A 1 -20.17 -10.96 -6.96
CA ASP A 1 -19.05 -10.19 -6.44
C ASP A 1 -17.84 -11.10 -6.20
N LEU A 2 -16.61 -10.60 -6.47
CA LEU A 2 -15.41 -11.42 -6.26
C LEU A 2 -15.19 -11.70 -4.78
N LEU A 3 -15.52 -10.76 -3.91
CA LEU A 3 -15.37 -10.93 -2.47
C LEU A 3 -16.33 -11.95 -1.86
N ASP A 4 -17.44 -12.28 -2.53
CA ASP A 4 -18.36 -13.34 -2.09
C ASP A 4 -17.73 -14.74 -2.18
N LYS A 5 -16.64 -14.86 -2.96
CA LYS A 5 -15.89 -16.12 -3.08
C LYS A 5 -14.90 -16.34 -1.95
N ILE A 6 -14.63 -15.31 -1.14
CA ILE A 6 -13.72 -15.40 0.02
C ILE A 6 -14.51 -15.94 1.21
N PRO A 7 -14.03 -17.00 1.86
CA PRO A 7 -14.69 -17.56 3.04
C PRO A 7 -14.89 -16.53 4.14
N THR A 8 -16.02 -16.58 4.85
CA THR A 8 -16.40 -15.59 5.85
C THR A 8 -15.48 -15.55 7.09
N ASN A 9 -14.73 -16.61 7.33
CA ASN A 9 -13.70 -16.65 8.38
C ASN A 9 -12.41 -15.93 8.00
N VAL A 10 -12.28 -15.48 6.76
CA VAL A 10 -11.16 -14.64 6.29
C VAL A 10 -11.54 -13.17 6.43
N LYS A 11 -10.80 -12.42 7.24
CA LYS A 11 -10.98 -10.97 7.37
C LYS A 11 -10.36 -10.23 6.19
N ILE A 12 -11.09 -9.25 5.67
CA ILE A 12 -10.72 -8.43 4.53
C ILE A 12 -10.62 -6.99 5.01
N ILE A 13 -9.48 -6.34 4.81
CA ILE A 13 -9.29 -4.93 5.14
C ILE A 13 -9.13 -4.16 3.83
N ILE A 14 -9.95 -3.12 3.65
CA ILE A 14 -9.96 -2.31 2.43
C ILE A 14 -9.63 -0.87 2.79
N MET A 15 -8.60 -0.34 2.15
CA MET A 15 -8.12 1.03 2.27
C MET A 15 -8.24 1.75 0.92
N PRO A 16 -8.63 3.04 0.88
CA PRO A 16 -8.69 3.80 -0.37
C PRO A 16 -7.30 4.13 -0.92
N GLY A 17 -7.24 4.31 -2.24
CA GLY A 17 -6.14 4.95 -2.94
C GLY A 17 -6.56 6.29 -3.56
N ASN A 18 -5.64 6.95 -4.27
CA ASN A 18 -5.87 8.27 -4.87
C ASN A 18 -6.86 8.27 -6.05
N HIS A 19 -7.23 7.09 -6.58
CA HIS A 19 -8.23 6.92 -7.64
C HIS A 19 -9.61 6.48 -7.12
N ASP A 20 -9.73 6.13 -5.85
CA ASP A 20 -11.00 5.72 -5.26
C ASP A 20 -11.93 6.92 -5.01
N PRO A 21 -13.27 6.70 -4.98
CA PRO A 21 -14.21 7.76 -4.70
C PRO A 21 -14.08 8.26 -3.25
N GLY A 22 -14.00 9.57 -3.09
CA GLY A 22 -13.87 10.21 -1.78
C GLY A 22 -12.89 11.38 -1.79
N ARG A 23 -12.38 11.72 -0.61
CA ARG A 23 -11.37 12.78 -0.47
C ARG A 23 -10.02 12.27 -1.00
N ARG A 24 -9.41 13.04 -1.92
CA ARG A 24 -8.08 12.71 -2.46
C ARG A 24 -6.93 13.16 -1.56
N ALA A 25 -7.16 14.21 -0.77
CA ALA A 25 -6.16 14.72 0.15
C ALA A 25 -5.94 13.77 1.33
N LEU A 26 -4.67 13.59 1.70
CA LEU A 26 -4.27 12.82 2.87
C LEU A 26 -4.54 13.60 4.18
N PRO A 27 -4.90 12.90 5.26
CA PRO A 27 -5.32 11.51 5.32
C PRO A 27 -6.67 11.31 4.63
N GLN A 28 -6.84 10.17 3.96
CA GLN A 28 -8.12 9.85 3.33
C GLN A 28 -9.01 9.10 4.33
N PRO A 29 -10.27 9.49 4.52
CA PRO A 29 -11.23 8.64 5.24
C PRO A 29 -11.52 7.36 4.46
N ALA A 30 -12.06 6.34 5.11
CA ALA A 30 -12.55 5.15 4.43
C ALA A 30 -13.52 5.51 3.29
N ILE A 31 -13.59 4.68 2.25
CA ILE A 31 -14.50 4.89 1.12
C ILE A 31 -15.92 5.02 1.64
N PRO A 32 -16.61 6.13 1.38
CA PRO A 32 -17.96 6.35 1.94
C PRO A 32 -18.97 5.27 1.51
N GLN A 33 -19.80 4.83 2.43
CA GLN A 33 -20.81 3.77 2.22
C GLN A 33 -21.68 4.00 0.99
N LYS A 34 -22.00 5.25 0.67
CA LYS A 34 -22.83 5.63 -0.50
C LYS A 34 -22.27 5.15 -1.85
N TYR A 35 -20.95 4.87 -1.94
CA TYR A 35 -20.31 4.40 -3.17
C TYR A 35 -20.29 2.87 -3.28
N ASN A 36 -20.32 2.17 -2.14
CA ASN A 36 -20.37 0.71 -2.13
C ASN A 36 -20.97 0.17 -0.83
N SER A 37 -22.28 0.28 -0.70
CA SER A 37 -23.03 -0.17 0.48
C SER A 37 -22.88 -1.68 0.72
N SER A 38 -22.71 -2.48 -0.34
CA SER A 38 -22.59 -3.94 -0.22
C SER A 38 -21.31 -4.38 0.49
N LEU A 39 -20.24 -3.60 0.44
CA LEU A 39 -19.02 -3.90 1.19
C LEU A 39 -19.16 -3.60 2.68
N TRP A 40 -19.88 -2.52 3.02
CA TRP A 40 -20.07 -2.07 4.39
C TRP A 40 -20.93 -2.99 5.25
N ILE A 41 -21.77 -3.83 4.63
CA ILE A 41 -22.65 -4.77 5.34
C ILE A 41 -22.03 -6.17 5.51
N LYS A 42 -20.85 -6.42 4.95
CA LYS A 42 -20.17 -7.73 5.08
C LYS A 42 -19.44 -7.80 6.43
N GLU A 43 -19.76 -8.80 7.25
CA GLU A 43 -19.19 -8.98 8.59
C GLU A 43 -17.68 -9.25 8.59
N ASN A 44 -17.15 -9.76 7.48
CA ASN A 44 -15.74 -10.05 7.35
C ASN A 44 -14.94 -8.94 6.63
N VAL A 45 -15.57 -7.82 6.27
CA VAL A 45 -14.94 -6.67 5.61
C VAL A 45 -14.80 -5.52 6.58
N GLU A 46 -13.60 -4.97 6.71
CA GLU A 46 -13.28 -3.78 7.46
C GLU A 46 -12.83 -2.67 6.50
N MET A 47 -13.54 -1.55 6.51
CA MET A 47 -13.22 -0.38 5.69
C MET A 47 -12.40 0.62 6.51
N VAL A 48 -11.15 0.85 6.13
CA VAL A 48 -10.22 1.73 6.87
C VAL A 48 -9.83 2.96 6.05
N GLY A 49 -9.30 3.99 6.72
CA GLY A 49 -8.74 5.16 6.05
C GLY A 49 -7.33 4.92 5.48
N ASN A 50 -6.77 5.94 4.85
CA ASN A 50 -5.40 5.96 4.35
C ASN A 50 -4.67 7.19 4.93
N PRO A 51 -3.67 6.99 5.81
CA PRO A 51 -3.14 5.71 6.28
C PRO A 51 -4.03 5.01 7.31
N ALA A 52 -3.71 3.75 7.60
CA ALA A 52 -4.28 2.98 8.70
C ALA A 52 -3.21 2.13 9.39
N LEU A 53 -3.22 2.13 10.72
CA LEU A 53 -2.44 1.19 11.52
C LEU A 53 -3.39 0.12 12.05
N VAL A 54 -3.18 -1.12 11.65
CA VAL A 54 -4.02 -2.26 12.05
C VAL A 54 -3.21 -3.28 12.83
N SER A 55 -3.83 -3.95 13.80
CA SER A 55 -3.21 -5.05 14.52
C SER A 55 -3.78 -6.39 14.08
N LEU A 56 -2.95 -7.22 13.47
CA LEU A 56 -3.31 -8.55 12.99
C LEU A 56 -2.63 -9.60 13.89
N ASN A 57 -3.39 -10.22 14.79
CA ASN A 57 -2.86 -11.18 15.79
C ASN A 57 -1.64 -10.64 16.56
N GLY A 58 -1.68 -9.35 16.92
CA GLY A 58 -0.61 -8.69 17.67
C GLY A 58 0.50 -8.07 16.81
N VAL A 59 0.52 -8.34 15.49
CA VAL A 59 1.45 -7.72 14.53
C VAL A 59 0.89 -6.38 14.07
N LYS A 60 1.65 -5.30 14.24
CA LYS A 60 1.29 -3.95 13.79
C LYS A 60 1.59 -3.79 12.30
N VAL A 61 0.57 -3.60 11.48
CA VAL A 61 0.69 -3.35 10.05
C VAL A 61 0.29 -1.91 9.75
N LEU A 62 1.25 -1.09 9.35
CA LEU A 62 0.98 0.25 8.83
C LEU A 62 0.66 0.13 7.35
N MET A 63 -0.59 0.42 7.01
CA MET A 63 -1.07 0.45 5.63
C MET A 63 -1.10 1.88 5.12
N PHE A 64 -0.49 2.11 3.97
CA PHE A 64 -0.45 3.42 3.32
C PHE A 64 -0.52 3.24 1.81
N HIS A 65 -1.39 3.99 1.12
CA HIS A 65 -1.48 3.86 -0.34
C HIS A 65 -0.15 4.19 -1.04
N GLY A 66 0.55 5.26 -0.62
CA GLY A 66 1.89 5.55 -1.14
C GLY A 66 1.96 6.71 -2.14
N GLN A 67 0.91 7.52 -2.30
CA GLN A 67 0.90 8.61 -3.29
C GLN A 67 2.01 9.65 -3.10
N SER A 68 2.51 9.86 -1.88
CA SER A 68 3.65 10.74 -1.59
C SER A 68 4.99 10.24 -2.12
N ILE A 69 5.07 9.00 -2.56
CA ILE A 69 6.25 8.45 -3.25
C ILE A 69 6.61 9.29 -4.47
N ASP A 70 5.61 9.81 -5.19
CA ASP A 70 5.82 10.69 -6.34
C ASP A 70 6.61 11.95 -5.98
N ASP A 71 6.29 12.57 -4.85
CA ASP A 71 6.97 13.77 -4.38
C ASP A 71 8.40 13.47 -3.94
N ILE A 72 8.59 12.37 -3.22
CA ILE A 72 9.91 11.96 -2.72
C ILE A 72 10.86 11.62 -3.89
N VAL A 73 10.38 10.84 -4.88
CA VAL A 73 11.20 10.46 -6.05
C VAL A 73 11.62 11.68 -6.85
N LYS A 74 10.73 12.69 -7.00
CA LYS A 74 11.02 13.90 -7.76
C LYS A 74 11.99 14.85 -7.07
N THR A 75 12.01 14.84 -5.73
CA THR A 75 12.76 15.82 -4.95
C THR A 75 14.02 15.27 -4.31
N THR A 76 14.18 13.93 -4.26
CA THR A 76 15.30 13.28 -3.57
C THR A 76 16.19 12.56 -4.57
N PRO A 77 17.40 13.07 -4.86
CA PRO A 77 18.33 12.40 -5.75
C PRO A 77 18.65 10.97 -5.31
N GLY A 78 18.73 10.05 -6.27
CA GLY A 78 19.06 8.64 -6.04
C GLY A 78 17.86 7.76 -5.63
N LEU A 79 16.67 8.31 -5.45
CA LEU A 79 15.45 7.54 -5.30
C LEU A 79 14.72 7.40 -6.64
N SER A 80 14.06 6.26 -6.85
CA SER A 80 13.35 5.96 -8.09
C SER A 80 12.13 5.08 -7.85
N TYR A 81 11.22 5.08 -8.82
CA TYR A 81 10.05 4.19 -8.83
C TYR A 81 10.42 2.70 -8.95
N ASP A 82 11.59 2.39 -9.48
CA ASP A 82 12.07 1.00 -9.60
C ASP A 82 12.46 0.37 -8.28
N GLN A 83 12.72 1.19 -7.26
CA GLN A 83 13.10 0.75 -5.93
C GLN A 83 12.20 1.38 -4.85
N PRO A 84 10.89 1.08 -4.84
CA PRO A 84 9.95 1.69 -3.90
C PRO A 84 10.31 1.44 -2.43
N THR A 85 10.95 0.33 -2.10
CA THR A 85 11.38 0.06 -0.72
C THR A 85 12.42 1.07 -0.22
N ASN A 86 13.27 1.63 -1.09
CA ASN A 86 14.19 2.69 -0.70
C ASN A 86 13.45 3.99 -0.34
N VAL A 87 12.35 4.29 -1.06
CA VAL A 87 11.48 5.42 -0.71
C VAL A 87 10.76 5.16 0.61
N MET A 88 10.27 3.93 0.83
CA MET A 88 9.65 3.53 2.10
C MET A 88 10.63 3.70 3.29
N LYS A 89 11.91 3.33 3.12
CA LYS A 89 12.95 3.59 4.12
C LYS A 89 13.13 5.08 4.41
N HIS A 90 13.00 5.92 3.38
CA HIS A 90 13.08 7.37 3.53
C HIS A 90 11.90 7.89 4.36
N LEU A 91 10.67 7.46 4.09
CA LEU A 91 9.48 7.81 4.88
C LEU A 91 9.61 7.37 6.35
N LEU A 92 10.09 6.15 6.60
CA LEU A 92 10.33 5.65 7.96
C LEU A 92 11.41 6.47 8.70
N ARG A 93 12.46 6.92 8.00
CA ARG A 93 13.50 7.79 8.59
C ARG A 93 12.97 9.17 8.92
N ALA A 94 12.12 9.71 8.07
CA ALA A 94 11.43 10.98 8.31
C ALA A 94 10.35 10.84 9.39
N ARG A 95 9.91 9.62 9.71
CA ARG A 95 8.76 9.33 10.56
C ARG A 95 7.50 10.05 10.10
N HIS A 96 7.34 10.17 8.79
CA HIS A 96 6.22 10.89 8.18
C HIS A 96 5.86 10.30 6.82
N LEU A 97 4.56 10.07 6.57
CA LEU A 97 4.07 9.44 5.36
C LEU A 97 3.97 10.39 4.15
N SER A 98 4.00 11.71 4.37
CA SER A 98 4.04 12.70 3.30
C SER A 98 4.82 13.95 3.76
N PRO A 99 6.17 13.87 3.87
CA PRO A 99 6.97 14.93 4.48
C PRO A 99 7.13 16.18 3.61
N ILE A 100 6.62 16.18 2.38
CA ILE A 100 6.70 17.31 1.44
C ILE A 100 5.32 17.95 1.30
N TYR A 101 5.17 19.16 1.83
CA TYR A 101 3.93 19.92 1.74
C TYR A 101 3.92 20.80 0.48
N GLY A 102 2.73 20.97 -0.12
CA GLY A 102 2.55 21.87 -1.27
C GLY A 102 3.08 21.35 -2.61
N SER A 103 3.36 20.04 -2.70
CA SER A 103 3.76 19.36 -3.93
C SER A 103 2.55 18.67 -4.60
N GLN A 104 2.73 17.50 -5.22
CA GLN A 104 1.66 16.83 -5.97
C GLN A 104 0.65 16.11 -5.07
N THR A 105 1.11 15.61 -3.92
CA THR A 105 0.24 14.94 -2.95
C THR A 105 -0.54 15.98 -2.16
N PRO A 106 -1.87 16.08 -2.33
CA PRO A 106 -2.67 17.01 -1.57
C PRO A 106 -2.77 16.53 -0.12
N ILE A 107 -2.58 17.45 0.83
CA ILE A 107 -2.71 17.21 2.27
C ILE A 107 -3.88 18.05 2.78
N ALA A 108 -4.81 17.43 3.50
CA ALA A 108 -5.94 18.12 4.12
C ALA A 108 -5.47 18.85 5.39
N PRO A 109 -6.01 20.05 5.66
CA PRO A 109 -5.68 20.83 6.85
C PRO A 109 -6.41 20.26 8.08
N GLU A 110 -5.94 19.12 8.57
CA GLU A 110 -6.46 18.54 9.81
C GLU A 110 -5.88 19.25 11.03
N VAL A 111 -6.56 19.15 12.18
CA VAL A 111 -6.12 19.78 13.44
C VAL A 111 -4.83 19.13 13.95
N GLU A 112 -4.68 17.82 13.73
CA GLU A 112 -3.50 17.05 14.09
C GLU A 112 -2.87 16.47 12.83
N ASP A 113 -1.55 16.29 12.83
CA ASP A 113 -0.85 15.69 11.72
C ASP A 113 -0.92 14.16 11.80
N LEU A 114 -1.97 13.60 11.21
CA LEU A 114 -2.23 12.16 11.18
C LEU A 114 -1.31 11.38 10.19
N LEU A 115 -0.34 12.06 9.57
CA LEU A 115 0.64 11.42 8.69
C LEU A 115 1.96 11.12 9.40
N VAL A 116 2.11 11.54 10.65
CA VAL A 116 3.24 11.18 11.51
C VAL A 116 3.18 9.69 11.84
N ILE A 117 4.30 9.00 11.70
CA ILE A 117 4.45 7.61 12.13
C ILE A 117 4.80 7.61 13.62
N GLU A 118 3.81 7.60 14.49
CA GLU A 118 4.02 7.61 15.94
C GLU A 118 4.46 6.24 16.44
N ASP A 119 3.72 5.20 16.07
CA ASP A 119 4.02 3.81 16.38
C ASP A 119 4.94 3.18 15.34
N ILE A 120 5.97 2.47 15.82
CA ILE A 120 6.82 1.68 14.92
C ILE A 120 6.04 0.44 14.49
N PRO A 121 5.78 0.24 13.20
CA PRO A 121 5.10 -0.95 12.71
C PRO A 121 6.06 -2.15 12.63
N ASP A 122 5.51 -3.35 12.68
CA ASP A 122 6.23 -4.58 12.34
C ASP A 122 6.29 -4.78 10.81
N ILE A 123 5.20 -4.38 10.13
CA ILE A 123 5.09 -4.41 8.66
C ILE A 123 4.67 -3.02 8.17
N PHE A 124 5.40 -2.48 7.21
CA PHE A 124 5.00 -1.28 6.47
C PHE A 124 4.57 -1.69 5.06
N HIS A 125 3.25 -1.62 4.81
CA HIS A 125 2.63 -2.02 3.55
C HIS A 125 2.23 -0.80 2.74
N VAL A 126 2.74 -0.71 1.51
CA VAL A 126 2.52 0.40 0.58
C VAL A 126 2.07 -0.13 -0.77
N GLY A 127 1.38 0.67 -1.54
CA GLY A 127 0.95 0.41 -2.92
C GLY A 127 1.40 1.53 -3.87
N HIS A 128 0.46 2.04 -4.70
CA HIS A 128 0.60 3.18 -5.63
C HIS A 128 1.63 2.96 -6.75
N VAL A 129 2.85 2.60 -6.43
CA VAL A 129 3.87 2.23 -7.40
C VAL A 129 3.61 0.79 -7.84
N HIS A 130 3.31 0.57 -9.11
CA HIS A 130 2.89 -0.72 -9.66
C HIS A 130 4.05 -1.74 -9.77
N ARG A 131 4.93 -1.76 -8.79
CA ARG A 131 6.10 -2.65 -8.72
C ARG A 131 6.16 -3.34 -7.37
N ALA A 132 5.81 -4.62 -7.34
CA ALA A 132 5.92 -5.42 -6.12
C ALA A 132 7.40 -5.53 -5.71
N GLN A 133 7.70 -5.19 -4.47
CA GLN A 133 9.04 -5.27 -3.90
C GLN A 133 8.97 -5.51 -2.40
N LEU A 134 9.92 -6.28 -1.90
CA LEU A 134 10.07 -6.63 -0.49
C LEU A 134 11.45 -6.21 0.00
N ASP A 135 11.55 -5.83 1.26
CA ASP A 135 12.82 -5.52 1.91
C ASP A 135 12.66 -5.57 3.44
N MET A 136 13.75 -5.52 4.16
CA MET A 136 13.79 -5.38 5.63
C MET A 136 14.55 -4.12 6.01
N TYR A 137 13.98 -3.34 6.94
CA TYR A 137 14.64 -2.15 7.45
C TYR A 137 14.47 -2.03 8.95
N LYS A 138 15.57 -2.16 9.70
CA LYS A 138 15.60 -2.06 11.17
C LYS A 138 14.53 -2.95 11.87
N GLY A 139 14.37 -4.17 11.37
CA GLY A 139 13.38 -5.11 11.90
C GLY A 139 11.95 -4.93 11.37
N ILE A 140 11.69 -3.93 10.52
CA ILE A 140 10.40 -3.69 9.88
C ILE A 140 10.39 -4.37 8.51
N LEU A 141 9.39 -5.23 8.25
CA LEU A 141 9.15 -5.78 6.92
C LEU A 141 8.52 -4.72 6.02
N LEU A 142 9.18 -4.40 4.92
CA LEU A 142 8.69 -3.48 3.90
C LEU A 142 8.01 -4.27 2.78
N VAL A 143 6.76 -3.92 2.47
CA VAL A 143 5.97 -4.58 1.43
C VAL A 143 5.41 -3.50 0.51
N ASN A 144 5.89 -3.40 -0.73
CA ASN A 144 5.16 -2.73 -1.79
C ASN A 144 4.45 -3.80 -2.62
N SER A 145 3.12 -3.84 -2.58
CA SER A 145 2.33 -4.93 -3.15
C SER A 145 2.18 -4.85 -4.68
N GLY A 146 2.61 -3.75 -5.30
CA GLY A 146 2.42 -3.56 -6.73
C GLY A 146 0.95 -3.37 -7.13
N SER A 147 0.57 -3.89 -8.30
CA SER A 147 -0.78 -3.75 -8.86
C SER A 147 -1.16 -4.97 -9.71
N TRP A 148 -2.46 -5.18 -9.92
CA TRP A 148 -2.99 -6.13 -10.90
C TRP A 148 -3.14 -5.49 -12.30
N GLN A 149 -2.93 -4.18 -12.41
CA GLN A 149 -3.03 -3.44 -13.67
C GLN A 149 -1.76 -3.59 -14.50
N LYS A 150 -1.91 -3.85 -15.79
CA LYS A 150 -0.82 -3.81 -16.78
C LYS A 150 -0.26 -2.38 -16.91
N GLN A 151 0.91 -2.26 -17.53
CA GLN A 151 1.54 -0.96 -17.78
C GLN A 151 0.58 0.02 -18.47
N THR A 152 0.47 1.22 -17.89
CA THR A 152 -0.33 2.30 -18.47
C THR A 152 0.53 3.15 -19.41
N PRO A 153 -0.10 3.91 -20.37
CA PRO A 153 0.64 4.85 -21.22
C PRO A 153 1.47 5.87 -20.42
N PHE A 154 0.95 6.34 -19.29
CA PHE A 154 1.67 7.25 -18.39
C PHE A 154 2.94 6.58 -17.83
N GLN A 155 2.84 5.37 -17.33
CA GLN A 155 3.99 4.63 -16.80
C GLN A 155 5.06 4.40 -17.88
N ALA A 156 4.64 4.06 -19.10
CA ALA A 156 5.55 3.92 -20.24
C ALA A 156 6.27 5.24 -20.56
N SER A 157 5.55 6.38 -20.53
CA SER A 157 6.13 7.70 -20.82
C SER A 157 7.18 8.16 -19.81
N VAL A 158 7.11 7.68 -18.57
CA VAL A 158 8.09 7.98 -17.50
C VAL A 158 9.11 6.86 -17.26
N GLY A 159 9.14 5.85 -18.15
CA GLY A 159 10.09 4.72 -18.07
C GLY A 159 9.81 3.73 -16.93
N MET A 160 8.61 3.73 -16.37
CA MET A 160 8.22 2.86 -15.26
C MET A 160 7.77 1.49 -15.78
N THR A 161 8.40 0.41 -15.32
CA THR A 161 8.06 -0.97 -15.69
C THR A 161 7.38 -1.68 -14.52
N PRO A 162 6.04 -1.83 -14.53
CA PRO A 162 5.32 -2.56 -13.49
C PRO A 162 5.55 -4.07 -13.59
N ASN A 163 5.32 -4.78 -12.48
CA ASN A 163 5.24 -6.24 -12.43
C ASN A 163 3.86 -6.67 -11.91
N PRO A 164 2.82 -6.62 -12.75
CA PRO A 164 1.44 -6.86 -12.33
C PRO A 164 1.18 -8.32 -11.93
N GLY A 165 0.14 -8.53 -11.13
CA GLY A 165 -0.37 -9.86 -10.80
C GLY A 165 0.46 -10.62 -9.76
N ILE A 166 1.21 -9.93 -8.91
CA ILE A 166 1.93 -10.56 -7.81
C ILE A 166 1.09 -10.44 -6.53
N ALA A 167 0.75 -11.58 -5.92
CA ALA A 167 0.18 -11.66 -4.59
C ALA A 167 1.29 -11.92 -3.57
N ILE A 168 1.34 -11.11 -2.51
CA ILE A 168 2.30 -11.25 -1.42
C ILE A 168 1.59 -11.85 -0.22
N ILE A 169 2.13 -12.93 0.31
CA ILE A 169 1.60 -13.69 1.45
C ILE A 169 2.65 -13.64 2.56
N VAL A 170 2.26 -13.17 3.74
CA VAL A 170 3.14 -13.06 4.90
C VAL A 170 2.63 -13.96 6.03
N ASN A 171 3.49 -14.86 6.51
CA ASN A 171 3.21 -15.59 7.74
C ASN A 171 3.47 -14.66 8.93
N LEU A 172 2.42 -14.20 9.62
CA LEU A 172 2.54 -13.23 10.71
C LEU A 172 3.28 -13.77 11.95
N LYS A 173 3.41 -15.09 12.09
CA LYS A 173 4.14 -15.71 13.21
C LYS A 173 5.65 -15.77 12.98
N THR A 174 6.06 -16.04 11.73
CA THR A 174 7.47 -16.27 11.37
C THR A 174 8.08 -15.14 10.55
N PHE A 175 7.26 -14.23 10.03
CA PHE A 175 7.60 -13.19 9.05
C PHE A 175 8.17 -13.76 7.73
N GLN A 176 7.97 -15.06 7.50
CA GLN A 176 8.28 -15.66 6.22
C GLN A 176 7.33 -15.12 5.15
N VAL A 177 7.90 -14.69 4.03
CA VAL A 177 7.15 -14.12 2.91
C VAL A 177 7.16 -15.07 1.73
N PHE A 178 5.98 -15.27 1.16
CA PHE A 178 5.77 -15.99 -0.09
C PHE A 178 5.19 -15.02 -1.11
N HIS A 179 5.41 -15.26 -2.37
CA HIS A 179 4.74 -14.53 -3.44
C HIS A 179 4.27 -15.49 -4.52
N GLU A 180 3.09 -15.21 -5.06
CA GLU A 180 2.53 -15.93 -6.19
C GLU A 180 2.36 -14.98 -7.37
N ASN A 181 2.78 -15.42 -8.55
CA ASN A 181 2.68 -14.64 -9.77
C ASN A 181 1.53 -15.16 -10.65
N TYR A 182 0.49 -14.35 -10.79
CA TYR A 182 -0.70 -14.61 -11.61
C TYR A 182 -0.66 -13.90 -12.96
N SER A 183 0.46 -13.28 -13.35
CA SER A 183 0.59 -12.73 -14.71
C SER A 183 0.45 -13.86 -15.73
N SER A 184 -0.54 -13.75 -16.61
CA SER A 184 -0.86 -14.73 -17.63
C SER A 184 0.38 -15.18 -18.40
N ASN A 185 0.66 -16.47 -18.41
CA ASN A 185 1.67 -17.26 -19.11
C ASN A 185 2.92 -17.68 -18.33
N SER A 186 2.80 -17.99 -17.05
CA SER A 186 3.87 -18.76 -16.40
C SER A 186 3.27 -19.80 -15.45
N ASN A 187 3.10 -21.03 -15.93
CA ASN A 187 3.11 -22.20 -15.09
C ASN A 187 4.53 -22.40 -14.53
N ASN A 188 4.94 -21.57 -13.58
CA ASN A 188 6.16 -21.78 -12.83
C ASN A 188 5.92 -21.37 -11.39
N VAL A 189 5.58 -22.36 -10.59
CA VAL A 189 5.77 -22.33 -9.14
C VAL A 189 7.28 -22.23 -8.92
N LEU A 190 7.76 -21.06 -8.59
CA LEU A 190 9.14 -20.89 -8.13
C LEU A 190 9.17 -21.23 -6.64
N GLN A 191 9.60 -22.46 -6.34
CA GLN A 191 10.07 -22.83 -5.01
C GLN A 191 11.45 -22.19 -4.80
N SER A 192 11.57 -21.39 -3.78
CA SER A 192 12.86 -20.98 -3.22
C SER A 192 12.87 -21.17 -1.72
#